data_9bd8007c0f56a94087a7b2b6a186e8b7
#
_entry.id   9bd8007c0f56a94087a7b2b6a186e8b7
#
_cell.length_a   1.000
_cell.length_b   1.000
_cell.length_c   1.000
_cell.angle_alpha   90.00
_cell.angle_beta   90.00
_cell.angle_gamma   90.00
#
_symmetry.space_group_name_H-M   'P 1'
#
loop_
_entity.id
_entity.type
_entity.pdbx_description
1 polymer ?
#
loop_
_entity_poly.entity_id
_entity_poly.type
_entity_poly.pdbx_seq_one_letter_code
_entity_poly.pdbx_strand_id
1 'polypeptide(L)'
;MILLAFGAFFFIGISGLMARALSATGAERAKALDVARAEARGDVAAVLRLTPKCAKDAACNAATRAFAGTLQRPGEVEVLQYQPSVQMALSDEVGTGRLAWRAGTGLPVVQCIRVQRSNPLSGGGVELLAVSKPIKNDAGCP
;
A
#
# COMPACT_ATOMS: atom_id res chain seq x y z
N MET A 1 -12.29 38.43 -20.89
CA MET A 1 -10.98 37.74 -20.88
C MET A 1 -10.55 37.30 -19.46
N ILE A 2 -10.72 38.07 -18.42
CA ILE A 2 -10.32 37.75 -17.03
C ILE A 2 -11.03 36.51 -16.51
N LEU A 3 -12.35 36.36 -16.72
CA LEU A 3 -13.14 35.18 -16.29
C LEU A 3 -12.68 33.88 -16.93
N LEU A 4 -12.27 33.89 -18.20
CA LEU A 4 -11.73 32.70 -18.87
C LEU A 4 -10.38 32.29 -18.33
N ALA A 5 -9.53 33.24 -17.98
CA ALA A 5 -8.24 32.96 -17.34
C ALA A 5 -8.41 32.33 -15.95
N PHE A 6 -9.32 32.85 -15.11
CA PHE A 6 -9.65 32.29 -13.81
C PHE A 6 -10.22 30.87 -13.93
N GLY A 7 -11.11 30.61 -14.89
CA GLY A 7 -11.66 29.29 -15.15
C GLY A 7 -10.57 28.27 -15.56
N ALA A 8 -9.65 28.67 -16.41
CA ALA A 8 -8.54 27.82 -16.86
C ALA A 8 -7.58 27.48 -15.70
N PHE A 9 -7.20 28.47 -14.89
CA PHE A 9 -6.34 28.23 -13.70
C PHE A 9 -7.00 27.31 -12.68
N PHE A 10 -8.29 27.49 -12.41
CA PHE A 10 -9.05 26.64 -11.50
C PHE A 10 -9.14 25.19 -12.01
N PHE A 11 -9.39 25.03 -13.30
CA PHE A 11 -9.47 23.69 -13.92
C PHE A 11 -8.11 22.97 -13.90
N ILE A 12 -7.01 23.66 -14.20
CA ILE A 12 -5.65 23.09 -14.14
C ILE A 12 -5.29 22.68 -12.70
N GLY A 13 -5.65 23.52 -11.72
CA GLY A 13 -5.41 23.21 -10.29
C GLY A 13 -6.13 21.96 -9.83
N ILE A 14 -7.43 21.81 -10.13
CA ILE A 14 -8.22 20.62 -9.78
C ILE A 14 -7.72 19.39 -10.52
N SER A 15 -7.42 19.50 -11.81
CA SER A 15 -6.90 18.37 -12.60
C SER A 15 -5.56 17.88 -12.06
N GLY A 16 -4.68 18.78 -11.65
CA GLY A 16 -3.39 18.44 -11.04
C GLY A 16 -3.53 17.72 -9.70
N LEU A 17 -4.48 18.16 -8.85
CA LEU A 17 -4.76 17.50 -7.57
C LEU A 17 -5.36 16.10 -7.75
N MET A 18 -6.30 15.94 -8.69
CA MET A 18 -6.87 14.63 -9.01
C MET A 18 -5.83 13.66 -9.58
N ALA A 19 -4.97 14.12 -10.49
CA ALA A 19 -3.89 13.31 -11.04
C ALA A 19 -2.93 12.80 -9.93
N ARG A 20 -2.60 13.65 -8.96
CA ARG A 20 -1.76 13.26 -7.81
C ARG A 20 -2.44 12.28 -6.87
N ALA A 21 -3.74 12.43 -6.60
CA ALA A 21 -4.49 11.51 -5.76
C ALA A 21 -4.56 10.10 -6.39
N LEU A 22 -4.78 10.02 -7.70
CA LEU A 22 -4.77 8.76 -8.45
C LEU A 22 -3.38 8.13 -8.49
N SER A 23 -2.32 8.92 -8.64
CA SER A 23 -0.93 8.44 -8.63
C SER A 23 -0.53 7.87 -7.26
N ALA A 24 -1.01 8.46 -6.16
CA ALA A 24 -0.74 7.95 -4.82
C ALA A 24 -1.36 6.56 -4.58
N THR A 25 -2.58 6.32 -5.06
CA THR A 25 -3.21 4.99 -4.98
C THR A 25 -2.47 3.96 -5.84
N GLY A 26 -2.00 4.35 -7.02
CA GLY A 26 -1.15 3.51 -7.87
C GLY A 26 0.18 3.16 -7.20
N ALA A 27 0.84 4.14 -6.58
CA ALA A 27 2.09 3.94 -5.85
C ALA A 27 1.91 3.04 -4.62
N GLU A 28 0.81 3.19 -3.89
CA GLU A 28 0.47 2.33 -2.76
C GLU A 28 0.28 0.87 -3.20
N ARG A 29 -0.51 0.65 -4.27
CA ARG A 29 -0.72 -0.67 -4.84
C ARG A 29 0.59 -1.31 -5.34
N ALA A 30 1.47 -0.53 -5.98
CA ALA A 30 2.75 -1.02 -6.44
C ALA A 30 3.64 -1.50 -5.27
N LYS A 31 3.73 -0.72 -4.20
CA LYS A 31 4.46 -1.12 -2.99
C LYS A 31 3.84 -2.34 -2.30
N ALA A 32 2.50 -2.43 -2.26
CA ALA A 32 1.79 -3.59 -1.74
C ALA A 32 2.13 -4.86 -2.55
N LEU A 33 2.19 -4.75 -3.88
CA LEU A 33 2.62 -5.84 -4.77
C LEU A 33 4.08 -6.25 -4.51
N ASP A 34 4.97 -5.30 -4.25
CA ASP A 34 6.38 -5.61 -3.93
C ASP A 34 6.50 -6.38 -2.60
N VAL A 35 5.67 -6.05 -1.59
CA VAL A 35 5.57 -6.83 -0.35
C VAL A 35 5.07 -8.25 -0.65
N ALA A 36 3.97 -8.40 -1.39
CA ALA A 36 3.43 -9.72 -1.75
C ALA A 36 4.47 -10.58 -2.51
N ARG A 37 5.24 -9.97 -3.40
CA ARG A 37 6.34 -10.65 -4.11
C ARG A 37 7.47 -11.08 -3.18
N ALA A 38 7.82 -10.25 -2.19
CA ALA A 38 8.83 -10.59 -1.20
C ALA A 38 8.35 -11.76 -0.32
N GLU A 39 7.10 -11.73 0.13
CA GLU A 39 6.48 -12.81 0.90
C GLU A 39 6.38 -14.11 0.11
N ALA A 40 5.95 -14.04 -1.15
CA ALA A 40 5.86 -15.21 -2.03
C ALA A 40 7.23 -15.88 -2.25
N ARG A 41 8.33 -15.12 -2.21
CA ARG A 41 9.69 -15.66 -2.23
C ARG A 41 10.20 -16.14 -0.86
N GLY A 42 9.48 -15.86 0.22
CA GLY A 42 9.95 -16.08 1.59
C GLY A 42 11.08 -15.12 2.01
N ASP A 43 11.24 -14.01 1.30
CA ASP A 43 12.29 -13.00 1.58
C ASP A 43 11.84 -12.03 2.67
N VAL A 44 11.91 -12.50 3.92
CA VAL A 44 11.58 -11.72 5.11
C VAL A 44 12.39 -10.43 5.20
N ALA A 45 13.65 -10.46 4.77
CA ALA A 45 14.52 -9.28 4.78
C ALA A 45 14.02 -8.21 3.79
N ALA A 46 13.53 -8.62 2.62
CA ALA A 46 12.91 -7.69 1.68
C ALA A 46 11.61 -7.10 2.23
N VAL A 47 10.75 -7.88 2.88
CA VAL A 47 9.53 -7.37 3.53
C VAL A 47 9.88 -6.27 4.53
N LEU A 48 10.87 -6.50 5.39
CA LEU A 48 11.33 -5.51 6.38
C LEU A 48 11.97 -4.27 5.74
N ARG A 49 12.68 -4.42 4.61
CA ARG A 49 13.19 -3.25 3.86
C ARG A 49 12.05 -2.40 3.28
N LEU A 50 10.96 -3.03 2.84
CA LEU A 50 9.78 -2.34 2.32
C LEU A 50 8.93 -1.69 3.42
N THR A 51 9.12 -2.09 4.68
CA THR A 51 8.43 -1.56 5.87
C THR A 51 9.45 -1.04 6.89
N PRO A 52 10.17 0.06 6.61
CA PRO A 52 11.33 0.47 7.40
C PRO A 52 11.00 0.87 8.85
N LYS A 53 9.78 1.37 9.12
CA LYS A 53 9.34 1.65 10.49
C LYS A 53 9.09 0.37 11.27
N CYS A 54 8.46 -0.64 10.64
CA CYS A 54 8.30 -1.96 11.24
C CYS A 54 9.65 -2.63 11.52
N ALA A 55 10.62 -2.49 10.60
CA ALA A 55 11.96 -3.04 10.79
C ALA A 55 12.67 -2.50 12.04
N LYS A 56 12.39 -1.26 12.44
CA LYS A 56 12.97 -0.59 13.63
C LYS A 56 12.16 -0.86 14.92
N ASP A 57 10.90 -1.22 14.81
CA ASP A 57 10.04 -1.58 15.93
C ASP A 57 10.21 -3.07 16.27
N ALA A 58 10.66 -3.38 17.48
CA ALA A 58 11.01 -4.75 17.87
C ALA A 58 9.80 -5.71 17.79
N ALA A 59 8.62 -5.25 18.21
CA ALA A 59 7.41 -6.07 18.22
C ALA A 59 6.90 -6.33 16.78
N CYS A 60 6.85 -5.29 15.95
CA CYS A 60 6.47 -5.41 14.55
C CYS A 60 7.45 -6.30 13.77
N ASN A 61 8.75 -6.11 13.96
CA ASN A 61 9.80 -6.91 13.33
C ASN A 61 9.66 -8.39 13.68
N ALA A 62 9.52 -8.71 14.97
CA ALA A 62 9.34 -10.08 15.44
C ALA A 62 8.05 -10.71 14.87
N ALA A 63 6.94 -9.98 14.87
CA ALA A 63 5.67 -10.42 14.29
C ALA A 63 5.81 -10.70 12.78
N THR A 64 6.43 -9.79 12.03
CA THR A 64 6.64 -9.97 10.58
C THR A 64 7.51 -11.18 10.28
N ARG A 65 8.60 -11.39 11.02
CA ARG A 65 9.46 -12.58 10.88
C ARG A 65 8.71 -13.88 11.14
N ALA A 66 7.78 -13.88 12.08
CA ALA A 66 7.03 -15.07 12.47
C ALA A 66 6.10 -15.59 11.36
N PHE A 67 5.57 -14.71 10.49
CA PHE A 67 4.62 -15.15 9.46
C PHE A 67 5.13 -15.01 8.01
N ALA A 68 5.94 -13.99 7.69
CA ALA A 68 6.30 -13.70 6.30
C ALA A 68 7.02 -14.88 5.61
N GLY A 69 7.88 -15.60 6.34
CA GLY A 69 8.54 -16.80 5.82
C GLY A 69 7.60 -17.99 5.55
N THR A 70 6.42 -18.01 6.18
CA THR A 70 5.43 -19.09 5.97
C THR A 70 4.56 -18.89 4.73
N LEU A 71 4.66 -17.71 4.11
CA LEU A 71 3.88 -17.34 2.92
C LEU A 71 4.58 -17.68 1.61
N GLN A 72 5.74 -18.33 1.66
CA GLN A 72 6.46 -18.75 0.46
C GLN A 72 5.58 -19.63 -0.45
N ARG A 73 5.44 -19.19 -1.71
CA ARG A 73 4.62 -19.88 -2.71
C ARG A 73 5.27 -19.75 -4.08
N PRO A 74 5.33 -20.84 -4.87
CA PRO A 74 5.85 -20.78 -6.23
C PRO A 74 4.87 -20.08 -7.18
N GLY A 75 5.40 -19.45 -8.22
CA GLY A 75 4.63 -18.84 -9.29
C GLY A 75 4.65 -17.33 -9.27
N GLU A 76 4.05 -16.74 -10.30
CA GLU A 76 3.90 -15.29 -10.44
C GLU A 76 2.84 -14.78 -9.46
N VAL A 77 3.15 -13.63 -8.85
CA VAL A 77 2.25 -12.97 -7.90
C VAL A 77 1.27 -12.08 -8.64
N GLU A 78 -0.01 -12.33 -8.40
CA GLU A 78 -1.14 -11.57 -8.91
C GLU A 78 -1.90 -10.91 -7.75
N VAL A 79 -2.18 -9.62 -7.88
CA VAL A 79 -3.07 -8.89 -6.95
C VAL A 79 -4.51 -9.07 -7.43
N LEU A 80 -5.28 -9.84 -6.67
CA LEU A 80 -6.68 -10.13 -6.96
C LEU A 80 -7.58 -8.96 -6.58
N GLN A 81 -7.31 -8.35 -5.43
CA GLN A 81 -8.06 -7.20 -4.93
C GLN A 81 -7.15 -6.30 -4.11
N TYR A 82 -7.34 -5.01 -4.29
CA TYR A 82 -6.68 -3.99 -3.48
C TYR A 82 -7.69 -2.91 -3.08
N GLN A 83 -7.81 -2.69 -1.78
CA GLN A 83 -8.56 -1.58 -1.20
C GLN A 83 -7.55 -0.62 -0.59
N PRO A 84 -7.47 0.64 -1.07
CA PRO A 84 -6.50 1.59 -0.58
C PRO A 84 -6.78 1.98 0.87
N SER A 85 -5.74 2.37 1.58
CA SER A 85 -5.79 2.76 3.00
C SER A 85 -6.63 4.02 3.23
N VAL A 86 -6.60 4.94 2.27
CA VAL A 86 -7.33 6.21 2.29
C VAL A 86 -7.78 6.52 0.88
N GLN A 87 -8.99 7.01 0.71
CA GLN A 87 -9.50 7.36 -0.62
C GLN A 87 -8.92 8.69 -1.11
N MET A 88 -8.82 9.68 -0.21
CA MET A 88 -8.27 10.99 -0.55
C MET A 88 -7.64 11.61 0.70
N ALA A 89 -6.34 11.86 0.67
CA ALA A 89 -5.62 12.53 1.77
C ALA A 89 -5.17 13.92 1.30
N LEU A 90 -5.58 14.95 2.01
CA LEU A 90 -5.15 16.34 1.83
C LEU A 90 -4.07 16.75 2.85
N SER A 91 -3.85 15.91 3.87
CA SER A 91 -2.84 16.04 4.91
C SER A 91 -2.04 14.76 5.03
N ASP A 92 -1.05 14.73 5.92
CA ASP A 92 -0.39 13.48 6.29
C ASP A 92 -1.40 12.58 7.01
N GLU A 93 -1.61 11.39 6.49
CA GLU A 93 -2.63 10.48 6.99
C GLU A 93 -2.11 9.05 7.04
N VAL A 94 -2.47 8.34 8.12
CA VAL A 94 -2.20 6.92 8.29
C VAL A 94 -3.52 6.16 8.17
N GLY A 95 -3.54 5.18 7.28
CA GLY A 95 -4.71 4.33 7.08
C GLY A 95 -4.31 2.86 6.92
N THR A 96 -5.32 2.00 6.86
CA THR A 96 -5.13 0.57 6.65
C THR A 96 -5.82 0.14 5.36
N GLY A 97 -5.04 -0.34 4.40
CA GLY A 97 -5.52 -0.93 3.16
C GLY A 97 -5.65 -2.44 3.27
N ARG A 98 -6.42 -3.03 2.37
CA ARG A 98 -6.60 -4.48 2.27
C ARG A 98 -6.03 -4.99 0.96
N LEU A 99 -5.14 -5.98 1.05
CA LEU A 99 -4.52 -6.63 -0.09
C LEU A 99 -4.95 -8.09 -0.14
N ALA A 100 -5.51 -8.53 -1.25
CA ALA A 100 -5.68 -9.93 -1.58
C ALA A 100 -4.78 -10.27 -2.78
N TRP A 101 -3.91 -11.25 -2.61
CA TRP A 101 -2.97 -11.69 -3.63
C TRP A 101 -2.87 -13.21 -3.70
N ARG A 102 -2.34 -13.71 -4.79
CA ARG A 102 -2.14 -15.13 -5.06
C ARG A 102 -0.81 -15.31 -5.80
N ALA A 103 -0.14 -16.42 -5.58
CA ALA A 103 1.01 -16.83 -6.39
C ALA A 103 0.65 -18.12 -7.17
N GLY A 104 0.83 -18.10 -8.47
CA GLY A 104 0.46 -19.21 -9.37
C GLY A 104 -0.99 -19.66 -9.17
N THR A 105 -1.19 -20.96 -8.99
CA THR A 105 -2.51 -21.58 -8.75
C THR A 105 -2.84 -21.73 -7.25
N GLY A 106 -2.04 -21.12 -6.36
CA GLY A 106 -2.24 -21.23 -4.91
C GLY A 106 -3.51 -20.55 -4.40
N LEU A 107 -3.86 -20.85 -3.15
CA LEU A 107 -4.98 -20.18 -2.49
C LEU A 107 -4.67 -18.69 -2.26
N PRO A 108 -5.69 -17.81 -2.35
CA PRO A 108 -5.53 -16.40 -2.04
C PRO A 108 -5.02 -16.15 -0.61
N VAL A 109 -4.14 -15.18 -0.48
CA VAL A 109 -3.69 -14.63 0.80
C VAL A 109 -4.29 -13.25 0.95
N VAL A 110 -4.93 -12.97 2.09
CA VAL A 110 -5.53 -11.67 2.40
C VAL A 110 -4.84 -11.09 3.61
N GLN A 111 -4.39 -9.85 3.50
CA GLN A 111 -3.64 -9.14 4.54
C GLN A 111 -4.06 -7.69 4.62
N CYS A 112 -3.83 -7.08 5.80
CA CYS A 112 -3.97 -5.65 5.99
C CYS A 112 -2.59 -4.99 5.88
N ILE A 113 -2.53 -3.88 5.17
CA ILE A 113 -1.33 -3.08 5.00
C ILE A 113 -1.56 -1.72 5.63
N ARG A 114 -0.74 -1.37 6.62
CA ARG A 114 -0.76 -0.04 7.23
C ARG A 114 0.13 0.89 6.42
N VAL A 115 -0.42 2.02 6.01
CA VAL A 115 0.23 2.94 5.07
C VAL A 115 0.17 4.35 5.62
N GLN A 116 1.25 5.10 5.47
CA GLN A 116 1.29 6.54 5.64
C GLN A 116 1.31 7.19 4.26
N ARG A 117 0.38 8.09 4.02
CA ARG A 117 0.37 9.00 2.88
C ARG A 117 0.77 10.39 3.33
N SER A 118 1.76 10.97 2.68
CA SER A 118 2.18 12.34 2.93
C SER A 118 1.34 13.31 2.12
N ASN A 119 1.20 14.53 2.65
CA ASN A 119 0.48 15.61 2.00
C ASN A 119 0.93 15.82 0.55
N PRO A 120 0.03 15.78 -0.43
CA PRO A 120 0.36 15.97 -1.85
C PRO A 120 0.93 17.37 -2.16
N LEU A 121 0.65 18.38 -1.32
CA LEU A 121 1.18 19.74 -1.48
C LEU A 121 2.65 19.84 -1.03
N SER A 122 3.12 18.95 -0.14
CA SER A 122 4.52 18.89 0.33
C SER A 122 5.37 17.85 -0.43
N GLY A 123 4.93 17.46 -1.63
CA GLY A 123 5.67 16.52 -2.48
C GLY A 123 5.02 15.15 -2.62
N GLY A 124 4.08 14.83 -1.76
CA GLY A 124 3.34 13.56 -1.76
C GLY A 124 4.26 12.34 -1.57
N GLY A 125 3.81 11.35 -0.87
CA GLY A 125 4.58 10.11 -0.71
C GLY A 125 3.71 9.01 -0.11
N VAL A 126 4.12 7.78 -0.34
CA VAL A 126 3.50 6.60 0.24
C VAL A 126 4.58 5.80 0.93
N GLU A 127 4.41 5.53 2.22
CA GLU A 127 5.30 4.70 3.01
C GLU A 127 4.50 3.54 3.61
N LEU A 128 4.97 2.31 3.42
CA LEU A 128 4.40 1.16 4.09
C LEU A 128 4.95 1.09 5.52
N LEU A 129 4.04 1.08 6.49
CA LEU A 129 4.40 1.04 7.91
C LEU A 129 4.49 -0.38 8.44
N ALA A 130 3.54 -1.24 8.04
CA ALA A 130 3.46 -2.63 8.47
C ALA A 130 2.57 -3.44 7.52
N VAL A 131 2.76 -4.75 7.54
CA VAL A 131 1.87 -5.74 6.95
C VAL A 131 1.40 -6.70 8.03
N SER A 132 0.13 -7.11 7.99
CA SER A 132 -0.43 -8.06 8.96
C SER A 132 -0.12 -9.51 8.58
N LYS A 133 -0.22 -10.42 9.55
CA LYS A 133 -0.41 -11.84 9.23
C LYS A 133 -1.66 -12.02 8.35
N PRO A 134 -1.77 -13.12 7.60
CA PRO A 134 -2.98 -13.43 6.84
C PRO A 134 -4.24 -13.39 7.68
N ILE A 135 -5.29 -12.80 7.13
CA ILE A 135 -6.63 -12.75 7.72
C ILE A 135 -7.59 -13.61 6.90
N LYS A 136 -8.79 -13.88 7.42
CA LYS A 136 -9.83 -14.57 6.67
C LYS A 136 -10.29 -13.73 5.47
N ASN A 137 -10.70 -14.39 4.40
CA ASN A 137 -11.08 -13.71 3.15
C ASN A 137 -12.25 -12.73 3.29
N ASP A 138 -13.12 -12.92 4.28
CA ASP A 138 -14.27 -12.09 4.60
C ASP A 138 -14.00 -11.06 5.71
N ALA A 139 -12.81 -11.12 6.34
CA ALA A 139 -12.45 -10.20 7.41
C ALA A 139 -12.11 -8.81 6.85
N GLY A 140 -12.62 -7.78 7.52
CA GLY A 140 -12.18 -6.39 7.33
C GLY A 140 -10.83 -6.12 7.99
N CYS A 141 -10.16 -5.05 7.55
CA CYS A 141 -8.99 -4.52 8.23
C CYS A 141 -9.41 -3.57 9.35
N PRO A 142 -8.81 -3.67 10.56
CA PRO A 142 -9.05 -2.76 11.66
C PRO A 142 -8.50 -1.36 11.39
#